data_186231af91d11117ea86a4e26ead106b
#
_entry.id   186231af91d11117ea86a4e26ead106b
#
_cell.length_a   1.000
_cell.length_b   1.000
_cell.length_c   1.000
_cell.angle_alpha   90.00
_cell.angle_beta   90.00
_cell.angle_gamma   90.00
#
_symmetry.space_group_name_H-M   'P 1'
#
loop_
_entity.id
_entity.type
_entity.pdbx_description
1 polymer ?
#
loop_
_entity_poly.entity_id
_entity_poly.type
_entity_poly.pdbx_seq_one_letter_code
_entity_poly.pdbx_strand_id
1 'polypeptide(L)'
;MADKNTVYMSEKQKVKEITDKLEAGLKELFESEKYKSYLSTMSKFHNYSFNNTLLIAMQKPEATLVAGYQAWQKNFERHVNKGEKAIRILAPAPYKIKEERDKLDPVTGEMMFDENGMPQKEETEVTIPAFRAVSVFDVSQTDGKPIPELEVNELLSTVEGYEDFVQALMNISPVPIAFEDIPGDSKGYFSTAEKRIAVQENMSESQTLKTMVHEVAHSMLHDKEVNQSMDIPVKDRNTKEVEAESVAFTVCQHFGIDTSDYSFGYIAGWSSGRNMKELKSSLDTIRKTASELITGIEGAMQELQLNREMEQEHGKESILLVHNEDFSEYNLVSVRGMDSAELISALSTMNEEDKSNISSYLESKGAWTTVSYRITCNNANYRTLRNP
;
A
#
# COMPACT_ATOMS: atom_id res chain seq x y z
N MET A 1 -5.88 42.29 -37.38
CA MET A 1 -5.60 42.60 -35.95
C MET A 1 -6.40 41.61 -35.13
N ALA A 2 -5.75 40.59 -34.59
CA ALA A 2 -6.43 39.60 -33.80
C ALA A 2 -6.57 40.11 -32.36
N ASP A 3 -7.78 40.14 -31.88
CA ASP A 3 -8.21 40.62 -30.56
C ASP A 3 -7.59 39.73 -29.47
N LYS A 4 -6.55 40.22 -28.79
CA LYS A 4 -5.87 39.58 -27.67
C LYS A 4 -6.55 39.98 -26.36
N ASN A 5 -7.81 39.67 -26.18
CA ASN A 5 -8.45 39.72 -24.87
C ASN A 5 -8.42 38.34 -24.22
N THR A 6 -7.22 37.84 -23.93
CA THR A 6 -7.08 36.69 -23.02
C THR A 6 -7.28 37.23 -21.60
N VAL A 7 -8.50 37.12 -21.09
CA VAL A 7 -8.81 37.42 -19.67
C VAL A 7 -7.97 36.47 -18.81
N TYR A 8 -6.91 36.98 -18.20
CA TYR A 8 -6.13 36.22 -17.22
C TYR A 8 -6.97 35.99 -15.97
N MET A 9 -7.48 34.78 -15.82
CA MET A 9 -8.18 34.37 -14.58
C MET A 9 -7.18 34.39 -13.40
N SER A 10 -7.61 34.96 -12.28
CA SER A 10 -6.87 34.88 -11.04
C SER A 10 -6.78 33.42 -10.53
N GLU A 11 -5.77 33.08 -9.73
CA GLU A 11 -5.66 31.72 -9.15
C GLU A 11 -6.93 31.35 -8.34
N LYS A 12 -7.52 32.29 -7.63
CA LYS A 12 -8.78 32.10 -6.90
C LYS A 12 -9.95 31.75 -7.83
N GLN A 13 -10.02 32.38 -9.01
CA GLN A 13 -11.04 32.05 -10.02
C GLN A 13 -10.81 30.67 -10.63
N LYS A 14 -9.57 30.29 -10.91
CA LYS A 14 -9.23 28.95 -11.42
C LYS A 14 -9.58 27.85 -10.43
N VAL A 15 -9.25 28.04 -9.16
CA VAL A 15 -9.61 27.10 -8.08
C VAL A 15 -11.12 26.97 -7.95
N LYS A 16 -11.85 28.11 -7.99
CA LYS A 16 -13.31 28.11 -7.93
C LYS A 16 -13.93 27.34 -9.10
N GLU A 17 -13.48 27.59 -10.34
CA GLU A 17 -13.98 26.85 -11.52
C GLU A 17 -13.76 25.34 -11.40
N ILE A 18 -12.61 24.91 -10.88
CA ILE A 18 -12.32 23.49 -10.65
C ILE A 18 -13.22 22.92 -9.55
N THR A 19 -13.47 23.66 -8.48
CA THR A 19 -14.36 23.25 -7.39
C THR A 19 -15.81 23.14 -7.86
N ASP A 20 -16.29 24.09 -8.66
CA ASP A 20 -17.64 24.06 -9.23
C ASP A 20 -17.83 22.83 -10.16
N LYS A 21 -16.80 22.48 -10.95
CA LYS A 21 -16.79 21.25 -11.77
C LYS A 21 -16.82 20.00 -10.91
N LEU A 22 -16.05 19.96 -9.83
CA LEU A 22 -16.05 18.86 -8.86
C LEU A 22 -17.43 18.62 -8.27
N GLU A 23 -18.11 19.69 -7.86
CA GLU A 23 -19.48 19.60 -7.29
C GLU A 23 -20.49 19.08 -8.32
N ALA A 24 -20.37 19.51 -9.59
CA ALA A 24 -21.23 19.01 -10.66
C ALA A 24 -20.96 17.52 -10.93
N GLY A 25 -19.68 17.14 -11.08
CA GLY A 25 -19.29 15.74 -11.32
C GLY A 25 -19.70 14.81 -10.18
N LEU A 26 -19.63 15.27 -8.94
CA LEU A 26 -20.05 14.49 -7.79
C LEU A 26 -21.55 14.17 -7.78
N LYS A 27 -22.38 15.08 -8.27
CA LYS A 27 -23.84 14.84 -8.39
C LYS A 27 -24.15 13.72 -9.41
N GLU A 28 -23.35 13.63 -10.46
CA GLU A 28 -23.53 12.65 -11.52
C GLU A 28 -22.79 11.32 -11.26
N LEU A 29 -21.89 11.32 -10.29
CA LEU A 29 -21.00 10.18 -10.01
C LEU A 29 -21.75 8.89 -9.71
N PHE A 30 -22.91 8.98 -9.04
CA PHE A 30 -23.66 7.81 -8.58
C PHE A 30 -24.56 7.16 -9.65
N GLU A 31 -24.30 7.43 -10.91
CA GLU A 31 -24.74 6.58 -12.01
C GLU A 31 -23.78 5.40 -12.16
N SER A 32 -24.30 4.18 -12.33
CA SER A 32 -23.52 2.91 -12.30
C SER A 32 -22.25 2.96 -13.14
N GLU A 33 -22.34 3.37 -14.39
CA GLU A 33 -21.20 3.41 -15.31
C GLU A 33 -20.18 4.50 -14.93
N LYS A 34 -20.64 5.67 -14.51
CA LYS A 34 -19.76 6.74 -14.03
C LYS A 34 -19.05 6.34 -12.74
N TYR A 35 -19.75 5.66 -11.85
CA TYR A 35 -19.18 5.15 -10.60
C TYR A 35 -18.11 4.10 -10.87
N LYS A 36 -18.39 3.13 -11.72
CA LYS A 36 -17.42 2.10 -12.14
C LYS A 36 -16.19 2.73 -12.81
N SER A 37 -16.39 3.69 -13.71
CA SER A 37 -15.32 4.45 -14.35
C SER A 37 -14.46 5.23 -13.34
N TYR A 38 -15.08 5.84 -12.34
CA TYR A 38 -14.37 6.52 -11.26
C TYR A 38 -13.52 5.53 -10.43
N LEU A 39 -14.07 4.39 -10.03
CA LEU A 39 -13.32 3.36 -9.30
C LEU A 39 -12.15 2.81 -10.13
N SER A 40 -12.35 2.62 -11.43
CA SER A 40 -11.29 2.23 -12.36
C SER A 40 -10.19 3.29 -12.49
N THR A 41 -10.54 4.58 -12.42
CA THR A 41 -9.55 5.66 -12.34
C THR A 41 -8.85 5.65 -10.98
N MET A 42 -9.58 5.42 -9.90
CA MET A 42 -9.03 5.33 -8.54
C MET A 42 -7.98 4.21 -8.43
N SER A 43 -8.18 3.07 -9.07
CA SER A 43 -7.22 1.95 -9.05
C SER A 43 -5.85 2.35 -9.62
N LYS A 44 -5.81 3.25 -10.59
CA LYS A 44 -4.59 3.77 -11.20
C LYS A 44 -3.98 4.93 -10.41
N PHE A 45 -4.82 5.71 -9.72
CA PHE A 45 -4.47 6.95 -9.02
C PHE A 45 -4.77 6.90 -7.52
N HIS A 46 -4.62 5.72 -6.90
CA HIS A 46 -4.94 5.49 -5.48
C HIS A 46 -4.18 6.41 -4.52
N ASN A 47 -3.00 6.92 -4.90
CA ASN A 47 -2.20 7.86 -4.13
C ASN A 47 -2.67 9.33 -4.25
N TYR A 48 -3.63 9.62 -5.15
CA TYR A 48 -4.20 10.95 -5.29
C TYR A 48 -5.35 11.16 -4.28
N SER A 49 -5.63 12.43 -3.95
CA SER A 49 -6.81 12.75 -3.15
C SER A 49 -8.09 12.44 -3.91
N PHE A 50 -9.18 12.16 -3.18
CA PHE A 50 -10.50 11.95 -3.76
C PHE A 50 -10.86 13.00 -4.83
N ASN A 51 -10.68 14.29 -4.50
CA ASN A 51 -10.99 15.39 -5.42
C ASN A 51 -10.16 15.31 -6.72
N ASN A 52 -8.87 14.99 -6.62
CA ASN A 52 -8.01 14.90 -7.80
C ASN A 52 -8.29 13.66 -8.64
N THR A 53 -8.57 12.52 -8.01
CA THR A 53 -8.99 11.31 -8.73
C THR A 53 -10.29 11.56 -9.51
N LEU A 54 -11.27 12.22 -8.90
CA LEU A 54 -12.52 12.58 -9.58
C LEU A 54 -12.29 13.57 -10.73
N LEU A 55 -11.42 14.58 -10.52
CA LEU A 55 -11.06 15.55 -11.57
C LEU A 55 -10.36 14.88 -12.76
N ILE A 56 -9.50 13.90 -12.51
CA ILE A 56 -8.84 13.10 -13.56
C ILE A 56 -9.88 12.27 -14.30
N ALA A 57 -10.70 11.51 -13.58
CA ALA A 57 -11.76 10.67 -14.16
C ALA A 57 -12.72 11.45 -15.07
N MET A 58 -13.10 12.65 -14.66
CA MET A 58 -14.00 13.52 -15.45
C MET A 58 -13.37 14.12 -16.69
N GLN A 59 -12.06 14.39 -16.68
CA GLN A 59 -11.37 15.08 -17.77
C GLN A 59 -10.69 14.11 -18.74
N LYS A 60 -10.23 12.97 -18.25
CA LYS A 60 -9.52 11.93 -19.01
C LYS A 60 -9.67 10.56 -18.34
N PRO A 61 -10.81 9.88 -18.51
CA PRO A 61 -11.11 8.60 -17.84
C PRO A 61 -10.11 7.49 -18.17
N GLU A 62 -9.52 7.53 -19.35
CA GLU A 62 -8.53 6.57 -19.85
C GLU A 62 -7.10 6.84 -19.31
N ALA A 63 -6.86 7.92 -18.58
CA ALA A 63 -5.55 8.24 -18.04
C ALA A 63 -4.98 7.09 -17.22
N THR A 64 -3.65 6.90 -17.33
CA THR A 64 -2.92 5.83 -16.63
C THR A 64 -1.81 6.35 -15.73
N LEU A 65 -1.11 7.40 -16.17
CA LEU A 65 -0.05 8.05 -15.40
C LEU A 65 -0.03 9.52 -15.72
N VAL A 66 -0.23 10.37 -14.71
CA VAL A 66 -0.22 11.82 -14.91
C VAL A 66 0.93 12.50 -14.19
N ALA A 67 1.56 13.47 -14.85
CA ALA A 67 2.60 14.30 -14.26
C ALA A 67 2.54 15.74 -14.81
N GLY A 68 3.15 16.66 -14.07
CA GLY A 68 3.31 18.04 -14.52
C GLY A 68 4.25 18.15 -15.72
N TYR A 69 4.08 19.21 -16.53
CA TYR A 69 4.87 19.43 -17.75
C TYR A 69 6.39 19.29 -17.54
N GLN A 70 6.91 19.93 -16.49
CA GLN A 70 8.36 19.85 -16.20
C GLN A 70 8.78 18.49 -15.64
N ALA A 71 7.90 17.78 -14.95
CA ALA A 71 8.19 16.45 -14.41
C ALA A 71 8.32 15.43 -15.53
N TRP A 72 7.49 15.52 -16.58
CA TRP A 72 7.62 14.69 -17.77
C TRP A 72 9.03 14.84 -18.39
N GLN A 73 9.53 16.06 -18.48
CA GLN A 73 10.83 16.33 -19.07
C GLN A 73 12.01 15.90 -18.18
N LYS A 74 11.93 16.20 -16.86
CA LYS A 74 13.06 15.99 -15.94
C LYS A 74 13.17 14.58 -15.40
N ASN A 75 12.01 13.94 -15.10
CA ASN A 75 11.98 12.66 -14.40
C ASN A 75 11.76 11.49 -15.35
N PHE A 76 11.07 11.71 -16.48
CA PHE A 76 10.71 10.65 -17.41
C PHE A 76 11.39 10.77 -18.79
N GLU A 77 12.17 11.82 -19.03
CA GLU A 77 12.80 12.09 -20.35
C GLU A 77 11.77 12.10 -21.49
N ARG A 78 10.57 12.64 -21.20
CA ARG A 78 9.45 12.76 -22.13
C ARG A 78 9.01 14.21 -22.26
N HIS A 79 8.34 14.53 -23.34
CA HIS A 79 7.79 15.86 -23.58
C HIS A 79 6.31 15.78 -23.93
N VAL A 80 5.54 16.78 -23.48
CA VAL A 80 4.12 16.88 -23.80
C VAL A 80 3.95 17.30 -25.24
N ASN A 81 3.08 16.61 -25.97
CA ASN A 81 2.82 16.88 -27.38
C ASN A 81 2.16 18.25 -27.57
N LYS A 82 2.49 18.90 -28.69
CA LYS A 82 1.95 20.22 -28.99
C LYS A 82 0.43 20.16 -29.21
N GLY A 83 -0.29 21.01 -28.49
CA GLY A 83 -1.75 21.14 -28.62
C GLY A 83 -2.56 20.30 -27.64
N GLU A 84 -1.89 19.51 -26.80
CA GLU A 84 -2.57 18.71 -25.77
C GLU A 84 -3.25 19.58 -24.72
N LYS A 85 -4.44 19.14 -24.27
CA LYS A 85 -5.19 19.79 -23.20
C LYS A 85 -4.75 19.25 -21.85
N ALA A 86 -4.32 20.16 -20.99
CA ALA A 86 -3.96 19.80 -19.62
C ALA A 86 -5.17 19.33 -18.80
N ILE A 87 -4.97 18.30 -18.00
CA ILE A 87 -5.86 17.92 -16.92
C ILE A 87 -5.63 18.88 -15.76
N ARG A 88 -6.71 19.50 -15.27
CA ARG A 88 -6.63 20.48 -14.16
C ARG A 88 -6.94 19.79 -12.84
N ILE A 89 -5.98 19.86 -11.93
CA ILE A 89 -6.12 19.30 -10.57
C ILE A 89 -5.76 20.38 -9.52
N LEU A 90 -5.97 20.05 -8.25
CA LEU A 90 -5.70 20.92 -7.11
C LEU A 90 -4.42 20.45 -6.39
N ALA A 91 -3.44 21.32 -6.26
CA ALA A 91 -2.24 21.07 -5.46
C ALA A 91 -2.25 21.92 -4.18
N PRO A 92 -1.80 21.38 -3.05
CA PRO A 92 -1.61 22.16 -1.83
C PRO A 92 -0.66 23.35 -2.08
N ALA A 93 -1.05 24.51 -1.58
CA ALA A 93 -0.26 25.73 -1.64
C ALA A 93 -0.41 26.52 -0.32
N PRO A 94 -0.07 25.91 0.82
CA PRO A 94 -0.22 26.58 2.12
C PRO A 94 0.64 27.85 2.16
N TYR A 95 0.17 28.85 2.87
CA TYR A 95 0.93 30.08 3.12
C TYR A 95 0.91 30.43 4.60
N LYS A 96 1.93 31.13 5.04
CA LYS A 96 2.05 31.56 6.43
C LYS A 96 1.57 33.00 6.58
N ILE A 97 0.82 33.25 7.65
CA ILE A 97 0.47 34.59 8.11
C ILE A 97 0.98 34.78 9.53
N LYS A 98 1.28 36.01 9.88
CA LYS A 98 1.53 36.37 11.27
C LYS A 98 0.20 36.78 11.89
N GLU A 99 -0.14 36.18 13.01
CA GLU A 99 -1.31 36.48 13.79
C GLU A 99 -0.88 36.90 15.20
N GLU A 100 -1.43 38.00 15.68
CA GLU A 100 -1.26 38.37 17.08
C GLU A 100 -2.18 37.56 17.96
N ARG A 101 -1.63 36.86 18.93
CA ARG A 101 -2.36 36.11 19.95
C ARG A 101 -1.97 36.58 21.34
N ASP A 102 -2.90 36.39 22.27
CA ASP A 102 -2.56 36.64 23.68
C ASP A 102 -1.49 35.66 24.12
N LYS A 103 -0.44 36.17 24.71
CA LYS A 103 0.69 35.39 25.19
C LYS A 103 0.27 34.60 26.43
N LEU A 104 0.46 33.29 26.37
CA LEU A 104 0.15 32.37 27.45
C LEU A 104 1.43 31.96 28.18
N ASP A 105 1.34 31.83 29.52
CA ASP A 105 2.41 31.23 30.31
C ASP A 105 2.59 29.76 29.89
N PRO A 106 3.81 29.32 29.52
CA PRO A 106 4.06 27.98 28.99
C PRO A 106 3.84 26.85 30.01
N VAL A 107 3.76 27.18 31.31
CA VAL A 107 3.59 26.19 32.39
C VAL A 107 2.14 26.12 32.85
N THR A 108 1.48 27.28 33.04
CA THR A 108 0.12 27.35 33.59
C THR A 108 -0.96 27.44 32.50
N GLY A 109 -0.60 27.86 31.25
CA GLY A 109 -1.54 28.11 30.18
C GLY A 109 -2.40 29.36 30.38
N GLU A 110 -2.14 30.19 31.42
CA GLU A 110 -2.87 31.41 31.69
C GLU A 110 -2.36 32.59 30.85
N MET A 111 -3.23 33.58 30.61
CA MET A 111 -2.85 34.80 29.89
C MET A 111 -1.82 35.61 30.71
N MET A 112 -0.76 36.02 30.02
CA MET A 112 0.24 36.92 30.58
C MET A 112 -0.20 38.38 30.43
N PHE A 113 -0.01 39.18 31.45
CA PHE A 113 -0.33 40.62 31.48
C PHE A 113 0.93 41.45 31.58
N ASP A 114 0.92 42.64 31.02
CA ASP A 114 1.97 43.64 31.20
C ASP A 114 1.86 44.39 32.55
N GLU A 115 2.80 45.29 32.81
CA GLU A 115 2.84 46.07 34.05
C GLU A 115 1.61 46.98 34.26
N ASN A 116 0.83 47.21 33.21
CA ASN A 116 -0.39 48.03 33.20
C ASN A 116 -1.67 47.16 33.30
N GLY A 117 -1.53 45.85 33.42
CA GLY A 117 -2.66 44.92 33.47
C GLY A 117 -3.29 44.62 32.12
N MET A 118 -2.64 44.95 30.99
CA MET A 118 -3.12 44.63 29.65
C MET A 118 -2.56 43.29 29.18
N PRO A 119 -3.33 42.46 28.45
CA PRO A 119 -2.84 41.21 27.90
C PRO A 119 -1.60 41.42 27.03
N GLN A 120 -0.52 40.71 27.35
CA GLN A 120 0.65 40.68 26.49
C GLN A 120 0.28 39.92 25.21
N LYS A 121 0.77 40.44 24.08
CA LYS A 121 0.55 39.79 22.75
C LYS A 121 1.87 39.27 22.23
N GLU A 122 1.80 38.15 21.52
CA GLU A 122 2.92 37.61 20.75
C GLU A 122 2.51 37.37 19.29
N GLU A 123 3.44 37.59 18.37
CA GLU A 123 3.26 37.22 16.97
C GLU A 123 3.54 35.72 16.79
N THR A 124 2.53 34.98 16.37
CA THR A 124 2.63 33.56 16.04
C THR A 124 2.45 33.35 14.54
N GLU A 125 3.33 32.55 13.92
CA GLU A 125 3.14 32.13 12.54
C GLU A 125 2.07 31.05 12.45
N VAL A 126 0.99 31.33 11.76
CA VAL A 126 -0.09 30.39 11.48
C VAL A 126 -0.03 29.99 10.01
N THR A 127 0.00 28.68 9.76
CA THR A 127 -0.08 28.16 8.38
C THR A 127 -1.51 28.03 7.94
N ILE A 128 -1.90 28.79 6.93
CA ILE A 128 -3.25 28.73 6.34
C ILE A 128 -3.23 27.71 5.20
N PRO A 129 -4.07 26.66 5.24
CA PRO A 129 -4.19 25.72 4.14
C PRO A 129 -4.82 26.43 2.93
N ALA A 130 -4.19 26.28 1.78
CA ALA A 130 -4.70 26.79 0.52
C ALA A 130 -4.36 25.82 -0.60
N PHE A 131 -5.03 25.99 -1.73
CA PHE A 131 -4.84 25.20 -2.94
C PHE A 131 -4.58 26.11 -4.14
N ARG A 132 -3.86 25.59 -5.11
CA ARG A 132 -3.68 26.20 -6.43
C ARG A 132 -4.07 25.22 -7.52
N ALA A 133 -4.55 25.75 -8.64
CA ALA A 133 -4.81 24.96 -9.84
C ALA A 133 -3.49 24.61 -10.52
N VAL A 134 -3.26 23.32 -10.77
CA VAL A 134 -2.08 22.85 -11.52
C VAL A 134 -2.51 22.08 -12.75
N SER A 135 -1.65 22.10 -13.75
CA SER A 135 -1.82 21.38 -15.01
C SER A 135 -0.95 20.14 -14.99
N VAL A 136 -1.58 18.98 -15.22
CA VAL A 136 -0.91 17.71 -15.44
C VAL A 136 -1.31 17.15 -16.79
N PHE A 137 -0.53 16.21 -17.31
CA PHE A 137 -0.74 15.55 -18.58
C PHE A 137 -0.57 14.06 -18.38
N ASP A 138 -1.40 13.27 -19.04
CA ASP A 138 -1.28 11.81 -19.04
C ASP A 138 -0.14 11.36 -19.96
N VAL A 139 0.41 10.18 -19.72
CA VAL A 139 1.47 9.57 -20.52
C VAL A 139 1.12 9.51 -22.00
N SER A 140 -0.16 9.22 -22.34
CA SER A 140 -0.65 9.19 -23.73
C SER A 140 -0.57 10.56 -24.44
N GLN A 141 -0.42 11.64 -23.71
CA GLN A 141 -0.25 13.01 -24.20
C GLN A 141 1.23 13.38 -24.35
N THR A 142 2.13 12.44 -24.20
CA THR A 142 3.58 12.69 -24.21
C THR A 142 4.29 11.76 -25.18
N ASP A 143 5.46 12.19 -25.64
CA ASP A 143 6.38 11.41 -26.46
C ASP A 143 7.78 11.42 -25.83
N GLY A 144 8.59 10.38 -26.09
CA GLY A 144 9.93 10.22 -25.57
C GLY A 144 10.25 8.80 -25.09
N LYS A 145 11.09 8.70 -24.06
CA LYS A 145 11.56 7.41 -23.53
C LYS A 145 10.40 6.52 -23.06
N PRO A 146 10.40 5.21 -23.38
CA PRO A 146 9.42 4.29 -22.81
C PRO A 146 9.41 4.37 -21.28
N ILE A 147 8.22 4.33 -20.70
CA ILE A 147 8.07 4.20 -19.25
C ILE A 147 8.11 2.71 -18.93
N PRO A 148 8.92 2.27 -17.96
CA PRO A 148 8.84 0.90 -17.48
C PRO A 148 7.40 0.61 -17.04
N GLU A 149 6.78 -0.39 -17.60
CA GLU A 149 5.51 -0.91 -17.10
C GLU A 149 5.80 -1.61 -15.77
N LEU A 150 4.99 -1.31 -14.76
CA LEU A 150 4.97 -2.14 -13.58
C LEU A 150 4.37 -3.49 -14.00
N GLU A 151 5.17 -4.53 -14.01
CA GLU A 151 4.81 -5.90 -14.46
C GLU A 151 3.82 -6.60 -13.51
N VAL A 152 3.01 -5.84 -12.78
CA VAL A 152 2.04 -6.37 -11.79
C VAL A 152 1.06 -7.35 -12.44
N ASN A 153 0.64 -7.11 -13.68
CA ASN A 153 -0.25 -8.01 -14.42
C ASN A 153 0.45 -9.31 -14.84
N GLU A 154 1.76 -9.30 -15.08
CA GLU A 154 2.52 -10.52 -15.36
C GLU A 154 2.71 -11.37 -14.11
N LEU A 155 2.92 -10.76 -12.94
CA LEU A 155 3.04 -11.46 -11.66
C LEU A 155 1.82 -12.31 -11.33
N LEU A 156 0.60 -11.83 -11.62
CA LEU A 156 -0.63 -12.57 -11.35
C LEU A 156 -1.01 -13.60 -12.43
N SER A 157 -0.32 -13.62 -13.57
CA SER A 157 -0.55 -14.60 -14.63
C SER A 157 0.09 -15.97 -14.35
N THR A 158 0.91 -16.08 -13.32
CA THR A 158 1.59 -17.30 -12.91
C THR A 158 0.97 -17.90 -11.64
N VAL A 159 1.13 -19.21 -11.43
CA VAL A 159 0.72 -19.87 -10.17
C VAL A 159 1.45 -19.25 -8.97
N GLU A 160 2.73 -18.95 -9.12
CA GLU A 160 3.52 -18.27 -8.08
C GLU A 160 2.96 -16.89 -7.74
N GLY A 161 2.56 -16.11 -8.73
CA GLY A 161 1.97 -14.79 -8.52
C GLY A 161 0.63 -14.85 -7.76
N TYR A 162 -0.19 -15.87 -8.02
CA TYR A 162 -1.39 -16.12 -7.25
C TYR A 162 -1.08 -16.43 -5.77
N GLU A 163 -0.15 -17.36 -5.53
CA GLU A 163 0.27 -17.74 -4.17
C GLU A 163 0.86 -16.56 -3.41
N ASP A 164 1.67 -15.74 -4.07
CA ASP A 164 2.24 -14.52 -3.48
C ASP A 164 1.17 -13.51 -3.10
N PHE A 165 0.18 -13.31 -3.94
CA PHE A 165 -0.92 -12.41 -3.64
C PHE A 165 -1.75 -12.90 -2.46
N VAL A 166 -2.05 -14.20 -2.41
CA VAL A 166 -2.73 -14.82 -1.26
C VAL A 166 -1.91 -14.63 0.02
N GLN A 167 -0.62 -14.93 -0.04
CA GLN A 167 0.27 -14.76 1.12
C GLN A 167 0.41 -13.30 1.53
N ALA A 168 0.52 -12.39 0.58
CA ALA A 168 0.55 -10.95 0.84
C ALA A 168 -0.73 -10.47 1.55
N LEU A 169 -1.91 -10.91 1.09
CA LEU A 169 -3.19 -10.60 1.75
C LEU A 169 -3.24 -11.17 3.16
N MET A 170 -2.76 -12.41 3.37
CA MET A 170 -2.70 -13.01 4.71
C MET A 170 -1.79 -12.22 5.64
N ASN A 171 -0.64 -11.73 5.14
CA ASN A 171 0.33 -10.98 5.92
C ASN A 171 -0.18 -9.59 6.34
N ILE A 172 -0.93 -8.91 5.47
CA ILE A 172 -1.44 -7.55 5.75
C ILE A 172 -2.83 -7.52 6.38
N SER A 173 -3.53 -8.65 6.40
CA SER A 173 -4.87 -8.74 7.00
C SER A 173 -4.80 -8.47 8.50
N PRO A 174 -5.69 -7.62 9.05
CA PRO A 174 -5.74 -7.35 10.49
C PRO A 174 -6.20 -8.56 11.32
N VAL A 175 -6.77 -9.58 10.66
CA VAL A 175 -7.27 -10.80 11.30
C VAL A 175 -6.85 -12.03 10.50
N PRO A 176 -6.73 -13.21 11.11
CA PRO A 176 -6.40 -14.45 10.40
C PRO A 176 -7.40 -14.78 9.29
N ILE A 177 -6.89 -15.28 8.16
CA ILE A 177 -7.69 -15.79 7.04
C ILE A 177 -7.54 -17.31 7.00
N ALA A 178 -8.66 -18.03 6.93
CA ALA A 178 -8.69 -19.47 6.78
C ALA A 178 -9.55 -19.89 5.58
N PHE A 179 -9.12 -20.95 4.90
CA PHE A 179 -9.92 -21.59 3.86
C PHE A 179 -10.71 -22.73 4.50
N GLU A 180 -12.00 -22.78 4.23
CA GLU A 180 -12.89 -23.80 4.80
C GLU A 180 -14.08 -24.09 3.88
N ASP A 181 -14.73 -25.22 4.05
CA ASP A 181 -15.99 -25.53 3.37
C ASP A 181 -17.14 -24.80 4.06
N ILE A 182 -17.61 -23.72 3.43
CA ILE A 182 -18.67 -22.86 3.97
C ILE A 182 -20.03 -23.37 3.53
N PRO A 183 -20.94 -23.75 4.45
CA PRO A 183 -22.27 -24.21 4.08
C PRO A 183 -23.10 -23.13 3.36
N GLY A 184 -23.78 -23.51 2.26
CA GLY A 184 -24.66 -22.63 1.50
C GLY A 184 -23.94 -21.94 0.33
N ASP A 185 -24.43 -20.75 -0.07
CA ASP A 185 -23.94 -20.01 -1.26
C ASP A 185 -22.91 -18.93 -0.93
N SER A 186 -22.52 -18.82 0.34
CA SER A 186 -21.53 -17.80 0.76
C SER A 186 -20.15 -18.18 0.29
N LYS A 187 -19.44 -17.22 -0.32
CA LYS A 187 -18.07 -17.40 -0.77
C LYS A 187 -17.02 -17.03 0.28
N GLY A 188 -17.42 -16.29 1.29
CA GLY A 188 -16.60 -15.89 2.42
C GLY A 188 -17.39 -15.08 3.43
N TYR A 189 -16.78 -14.83 4.58
CA TYR A 189 -17.32 -13.90 5.57
C TYR A 189 -16.24 -13.43 6.55
N PHE A 190 -16.39 -12.21 7.03
CA PHE A 190 -15.66 -11.70 8.19
C PHE A 190 -16.50 -11.90 9.47
N SER A 191 -15.97 -12.68 10.41
CA SER A 191 -16.57 -12.88 11.74
C SER A 191 -16.05 -11.84 12.72
N THR A 192 -16.89 -10.86 13.08
CA THR A 192 -16.55 -9.86 14.11
C THR A 192 -16.43 -10.47 15.51
N ALA A 193 -17.08 -11.60 15.76
CA ALA A 193 -17.05 -12.28 17.04
C ALA A 193 -15.79 -13.15 17.22
N GLU A 194 -15.38 -13.85 16.16
CA GLU A 194 -14.22 -14.74 16.17
C GLU A 194 -12.93 -14.03 15.72
N LYS A 195 -13.04 -12.79 15.24
CA LYS A 195 -11.91 -12.00 14.70
C LYS A 195 -11.13 -12.78 13.66
N ARG A 196 -11.82 -13.35 12.68
CA ARG A 196 -11.25 -14.09 11.57
C ARG A 196 -12.05 -13.91 10.28
N ILE A 197 -11.39 -14.18 9.18
CA ILE A 197 -12.00 -14.30 7.87
C ILE A 197 -12.02 -15.77 7.46
N ALA A 198 -13.17 -16.21 6.92
CA ALA A 198 -13.31 -17.50 6.27
C ALA A 198 -13.53 -17.29 4.76
N VAL A 199 -12.87 -18.10 3.94
CA VAL A 199 -12.97 -18.09 2.49
C VAL A 199 -13.30 -19.49 2.02
N GLN A 200 -14.28 -19.63 1.13
CA GLN A 200 -14.70 -20.92 0.58
C GLN A 200 -13.56 -21.58 -0.18
N GLU A 201 -13.33 -22.86 0.09
CA GLU A 201 -12.37 -23.70 -0.63
C GLU A 201 -12.82 -23.98 -2.08
N ASN A 202 -11.88 -24.37 -2.93
CA ASN A 202 -12.12 -24.87 -4.29
C ASN A 202 -12.84 -23.88 -5.24
N MET A 203 -12.74 -22.57 -4.98
CA MET A 203 -13.14 -21.56 -5.94
C MET A 203 -12.04 -21.34 -7.00
N SER A 204 -12.39 -20.68 -8.11
CA SER A 204 -11.36 -20.20 -9.05
C SER A 204 -10.45 -19.17 -8.38
N GLU A 205 -9.19 -19.08 -8.83
CA GLU A 205 -8.21 -18.12 -8.31
C GLU A 205 -8.76 -16.69 -8.27
N SER A 206 -9.32 -16.22 -9.38
CA SER A 206 -9.93 -14.89 -9.47
C SER A 206 -11.04 -14.68 -8.45
N GLN A 207 -11.93 -15.68 -8.25
CA GLN A 207 -13.00 -15.57 -7.26
C GLN A 207 -12.46 -15.60 -5.83
N THR A 208 -11.43 -16.42 -5.57
CA THR A 208 -10.76 -16.48 -4.27
C THR A 208 -10.17 -15.12 -3.91
N LEU A 209 -9.39 -14.51 -4.81
CA LEU A 209 -8.78 -13.20 -4.57
C LEU A 209 -9.83 -12.11 -4.35
N LYS A 210 -10.88 -12.06 -5.18
CA LYS A 210 -12.00 -11.12 -4.99
C LYS A 210 -12.65 -11.25 -3.62
N THR A 211 -12.92 -12.48 -3.20
CA THR A 211 -13.54 -12.75 -1.91
C THR A 211 -12.60 -12.35 -0.77
N MET A 212 -11.32 -12.74 -0.83
CA MET A 212 -10.34 -12.37 0.19
C MET A 212 -10.25 -10.85 0.35
N VAL A 213 -10.10 -10.10 -0.75
CA VAL A 213 -10.01 -8.62 -0.69
C VAL A 213 -11.28 -8.01 -0.11
N HIS A 214 -12.46 -8.54 -0.48
CA HIS A 214 -13.75 -8.07 0.04
C HIS A 214 -13.86 -8.28 1.56
N GLU A 215 -13.53 -9.46 2.06
CA GLU A 215 -13.60 -9.77 3.49
C GLU A 215 -12.52 -9.02 4.31
N VAL A 216 -11.32 -8.82 3.73
CA VAL A 216 -10.29 -7.97 4.33
C VAL A 216 -10.78 -6.52 4.42
N ALA A 217 -11.42 -5.99 3.39
CA ALA A 217 -12.04 -4.66 3.44
C ALA A 217 -13.11 -4.55 4.53
N HIS A 218 -13.94 -5.60 4.71
CA HIS A 218 -14.89 -5.65 5.82
C HIS A 218 -14.19 -5.65 7.19
N SER A 219 -13.11 -6.40 7.35
CA SER A 219 -12.37 -6.45 8.62
C SER A 219 -11.71 -5.11 8.98
N MET A 220 -11.19 -4.39 7.98
CA MET A 220 -10.59 -3.07 8.17
C MET A 220 -11.60 -1.97 8.47
N LEU A 221 -12.76 -2.00 7.81
CA LEU A 221 -13.73 -0.91 7.84
C LEU A 221 -14.87 -1.11 8.83
N HIS A 222 -15.26 -2.35 9.07
CA HIS A 222 -16.56 -2.64 9.69
C HIS A 222 -16.45 -3.45 10.98
N ASP A 223 -15.24 -3.58 11.53
CA ASP A 223 -15.06 -4.15 12.86
C ASP A 223 -15.74 -3.27 13.90
N LYS A 224 -16.66 -3.86 14.66
CA LYS A 224 -17.50 -3.13 15.61
C LYS A 224 -16.69 -2.56 16.78
N GLU A 225 -15.72 -3.31 17.28
CA GLU A 225 -14.94 -2.91 18.45
C GLU A 225 -13.95 -1.81 18.07
N VAL A 226 -13.30 -1.94 16.93
CA VAL A 226 -12.39 -0.92 16.39
C VAL A 226 -13.14 0.38 16.13
N ASN A 227 -14.29 0.31 15.45
CA ASN A 227 -15.09 1.48 15.16
C ASN A 227 -15.64 2.15 16.42
N GLN A 228 -16.06 1.36 17.41
CA GLN A 228 -16.54 1.89 18.69
C GLN A 228 -15.42 2.56 19.50
N SER A 229 -14.20 2.00 19.48
CA SER A 229 -13.04 2.60 20.15
C SER A 229 -12.59 3.91 19.51
N MET A 230 -12.85 4.09 18.21
CA MET A 230 -12.53 5.29 17.43
C MET A 230 -13.69 6.30 17.31
N ASP A 231 -14.80 6.05 17.99
CA ASP A 231 -16.03 6.88 17.91
C ASP A 231 -16.54 7.07 16.47
N ILE A 232 -16.39 6.00 15.65
CA ILE A 232 -16.89 6.01 14.26
C ILE A 232 -18.39 5.66 14.27
N PRO A 233 -19.24 6.47 13.65
CA PRO A 233 -20.68 6.19 13.58
C PRO A 233 -20.99 4.85 12.94
N VAL A 234 -21.93 4.11 13.52
CA VAL A 234 -22.39 2.83 12.97
C VAL A 234 -23.02 3.05 11.60
N LYS A 235 -22.44 2.40 10.58
CA LYS A 235 -22.96 2.42 9.21
C LYS A 235 -24.03 1.35 9.03
N ASP A 236 -25.04 1.65 8.19
CA ASP A 236 -26.03 0.65 7.78
C ASP A 236 -25.38 -0.44 6.90
N ARG A 237 -26.08 -1.57 6.77
CA ARG A 237 -25.57 -2.72 6.01
C ARG A 237 -25.25 -2.36 4.56
N ASN A 238 -26.13 -1.60 3.90
CA ASN A 238 -25.92 -1.25 2.50
C ASN A 238 -24.65 -0.41 2.30
N THR A 239 -24.39 0.53 3.21
CA THR A 239 -23.16 1.33 3.18
C THR A 239 -21.91 0.47 3.34
N LYS A 240 -21.97 -0.52 4.25
CA LYS A 240 -20.86 -1.46 4.45
C LYS A 240 -20.57 -2.28 3.20
N GLU A 241 -21.59 -2.80 2.56
CA GLU A 241 -21.44 -3.57 1.31
C GLU A 241 -20.90 -2.68 0.18
N VAL A 242 -21.46 -1.45 0.00
CA VAL A 242 -20.95 -0.51 -1.01
C VAL A 242 -19.47 -0.20 -0.80
N GLU A 243 -19.06 0.05 0.43
CA GLU A 243 -17.66 0.35 0.75
C GLU A 243 -16.74 -0.84 0.49
N ALA A 244 -17.08 -2.03 1.00
CA ALA A 244 -16.27 -3.22 0.79
C ALA A 244 -16.20 -3.65 -0.67
N GLU A 245 -17.32 -3.66 -1.39
CA GLU A 245 -17.40 -3.97 -2.82
C GLU A 245 -16.57 -2.98 -3.66
N SER A 246 -16.65 -1.67 -3.34
CA SER A 246 -15.89 -0.64 -4.07
C SER A 246 -14.38 -0.74 -3.80
N VAL A 247 -13.98 -1.06 -2.58
CA VAL A 247 -12.57 -1.34 -2.25
C VAL A 247 -12.10 -2.56 -3.01
N ALA A 248 -12.84 -3.66 -2.97
CA ALA A 248 -12.49 -4.90 -3.65
C ALA A 248 -12.36 -4.71 -5.16
N PHE A 249 -13.33 -4.02 -5.80
CA PHE A 249 -13.24 -3.66 -7.21
C PHE A 249 -11.97 -2.87 -7.51
N THR A 250 -11.68 -1.82 -6.72
CA THR A 250 -10.54 -0.93 -6.96
C THR A 250 -9.21 -1.68 -6.85
N VAL A 251 -9.05 -2.52 -5.82
CA VAL A 251 -7.86 -3.35 -5.62
C VAL A 251 -7.71 -4.38 -6.75
N CYS A 252 -8.77 -5.13 -7.04
CA CYS A 252 -8.75 -6.12 -8.12
C CYS A 252 -8.44 -5.48 -9.48
N GLN A 253 -9.03 -4.32 -9.78
CA GLN A 253 -8.74 -3.58 -11.01
C GLN A 253 -7.28 -3.12 -11.10
N HIS A 254 -6.66 -2.72 -9.97
CA HIS A 254 -5.26 -2.31 -9.89
C HIS A 254 -4.32 -3.48 -10.26
N PHE A 255 -4.59 -4.66 -9.72
CA PHE A 255 -3.79 -5.86 -9.96
C PHE A 255 -4.20 -6.64 -11.22
N GLY A 256 -5.09 -6.11 -12.05
CA GLY A 256 -5.51 -6.76 -13.29
C GLY A 256 -6.37 -8.03 -13.10
N ILE A 257 -6.92 -8.25 -11.91
CA ILE A 257 -7.86 -9.33 -11.63
C ILE A 257 -9.17 -9.02 -12.36
N ASP A 258 -9.77 -10.00 -13.04
CA ASP A 258 -11.01 -9.80 -13.79
C ASP A 258 -12.14 -9.25 -12.93
N THR A 259 -12.64 -8.08 -13.30
CA THR A 259 -13.71 -7.34 -12.61
C THR A 259 -14.98 -7.24 -13.46
N SER A 260 -15.12 -8.05 -14.50
CA SER A 260 -16.23 -7.99 -15.45
C SER A 260 -17.59 -8.28 -14.82
N ASP A 261 -17.63 -9.09 -13.78
CA ASP A 261 -18.82 -9.49 -13.04
C ASP A 261 -19.29 -8.48 -11.98
N TYR A 262 -18.48 -7.45 -11.68
CA TYR A 262 -18.90 -6.39 -10.77
C TYR A 262 -19.96 -5.50 -11.39
N SER A 263 -21.04 -5.29 -10.66
CA SER A 263 -22.15 -4.43 -11.04
C SER A 263 -22.52 -3.46 -9.91
N PHE A 264 -22.55 -2.19 -10.21
CA PHE A 264 -22.92 -1.12 -9.27
C PHE A 264 -24.33 -0.58 -9.53
N GLY A 265 -25.23 -1.41 -10.08
CA GLY A 265 -26.61 -1.00 -10.37
C GLY A 265 -27.39 -0.48 -9.18
N TYR A 266 -27.01 -0.88 -7.97
CA TYR A 266 -27.63 -0.43 -6.72
C TYR A 266 -27.12 0.92 -6.22
N ILE A 267 -26.05 1.49 -6.82
CA ILE A 267 -25.36 2.69 -6.30
C ILE A 267 -26.26 3.93 -6.30
N ALA A 268 -27.11 4.08 -7.31
CA ALA A 268 -28.06 5.18 -7.38
C ALA A 268 -29.11 5.11 -6.24
N GLY A 269 -29.56 3.90 -5.91
CA GLY A 269 -30.46 3.68 -4.78
C GLY A 269 -29.77 3.93 -3.43
N TRP A 270 -28.53 3.49 -3.27
CA TRP A 270 -27.74 3.73 -2.07
C TRP A 270 -27.47 5.23 -1.83
N SER A 271 -27.15 5.98 -2.86
CA SER A 271 -26.86 7.42 -2.77
C SER A 271 -28.12 8.26 -2.57
N SER A 272 -29.30 7.74 -2.95
CA SER A 272 -30.57 8.44 -2.82
C SER A 272 -30.94 8.71 -1.35
N GLY A 273 -31.24 9.97 -1.05
CA GLY A 273 -31.59 10.40 0.30
C GLY A 273 -30.42 10.65 1.25
N ARG A 274 -29.17 10.39 0.81
CA ARG A 274 -27.98 10.73 1.60
C ARG A 274 -27.50 12.14 1.29
N ASN A 275 -26.97 12.81 2.30
CA ASN A 275 -26.40 14.12 2.09
C ASN A 275 -24.98 14.00 1.47
N MET A 276 -24.56 15.07 0.80
CA MET A 276 -23.28 15.11 0.07
C MET A 276 -22.05 14.90 0.98
N LYS A 277 -22.14 15.24 2.26
CA LYS A 277 -21.05 15.05 3.22
C LYS A 277 -20.86 13.55 3.54
N GLU A 278 -21.94 12.82 3.73
CA GLU A 278 -21.92 11.37 3.96
C GLU A 278 -21.34 10.63 2.75
N LEU A 279 -21.80 10.97 1.54
CA LEU A 279 -21.30 10.38 0.30
C LEU A 279 -19.81 10.63 0.09
N LYS A 280 -19.34 11.87 0.30
CA LYS A 280 -17.90 12.20 0.24
C LYS A 280 -17.09 11.43 1.30
N SER A 281 -17.65 11.27 2.50
CA SER A 281 -16.98 10.53 3.57
C SER A 281 -16.80 9.05 3.20
N SER A 282 -17.83 8.38 2.66
CA SER A 282 -17.72 7.00 2.19
C SER A 282 -16.71 6.86 1.03
N LEU A 283 -16.76 7.78 0.07
CA LEU A 283 -15.80 7.76 -1.05
C LEU A 283 -14.34 7.98 -0.60
N ASP A 284 -14.10 8.83 0.39
CA ASP A 284 -12.76 9.01 0.95
C ASP A 284 -12.33 7.80 1.77
N THR A 285 -13.24 7.14 2.47
CA THR A 285 -13.02 5.87 3.16
C THR A 285 -12.61 4.78 2.16
N ILE A 286 -13.39 4.57 1.10
CA ILE A 286 -13.08 3.61 0.03
C ILE A 286 -11.69 3.87 -0.54
N ARG A 287 -11.40 5.12 -0.88
CA ARG A 287 -10.10 5.50 -1.46
C ARG A 287 -8.93 5.19 -0.51
N LYS A 288 -9.04 5.59 0.76
CA LYS A 288 -7.97 5.36 1.76
C LYS A 288 -7.70 3.88 1.94
N THR A 289 -8.75 3.09 2.13
CA THR A 289 -8.63 1.64 2.34
C THR A 289 -8.10 0.93 1.11
N ALA A 290 -8.58 1.28 -0.09
CA ALA A 290 -8.04 0.73 -1.33
C ALA A 290 -6.55 1.09 -1.51
N SER A 291 -6.16 2.35 -1.24
CA SER A 291 -4.76 2.78 -1.29
C SER A 291 -3.88 2.04 -0.28
N GLU A 292 -4.37 1.83 0.94
CA GLU A 292 -3.67 1.09 1.98
C GLU A 292 -3.48 -0.37 1.60
N LEU A 293 -4.52 -1.03 1.10
CA LEU A 293 -4.45 -2.42 0.63
C LEU A 293 -3.51 -2.57 -0.56
N ILE A 294 -3.63 -1.72 -1.58
CA ILE A 294 -2.76 -1.77 -2.77
C ILE A 294 -1.29 -1.64 -2.34
N THR A 295 -0.97 -0.59 -1.57
CA THR A 295 0.42 -0.36 -1.11
C THR A 295 0.93 -1.49 -0.22
N GLY A 296 0.06 -2.03 0.66
CA GLY A 296 0.41 -3.15 1.53
C GLY A 296 0.67 -4.43 0.75
N ILE A 297 -0.18 -4.77 -0.23
CA ILE A 297 -0.01 -5.95 -1.10
C ILE A 297 1.26 -5.82 -1.93
N GLU A 298 1.48 -4.67 -2.60
CA GLU A 298 2.70 -4.42 -3.39
C GLU A 298 3.96 -4.59 -2.52
N GLY A 299 3.98 -4.00 -1.32
CA GLY A 299 5.10 -4.13 -0.40
C GLY A 299 5.35 -5.56 0.05
N ALA A 300 4.29 -6.29 0.42
CA ALA A 300 4.40 -7.68 0.86
C ALA A 300 4.83 -8.62 -0.29
N MET A 301 4.31 -8.43 -1.50
CA MET A 301 4.74 -9.20 -2.68
C MET A 301 6.21 -8.95 -3.01
N GLN A 302 6.66 -7.69 -2.94
CA GLN A 302 8.06 -7.34 -3.15
C GLN A 302 8.98 -7.99 -2.10
N GLU A 303 8.56 -8.03 -0.85
CA GLU A 303 9.30 -8.69 0.23
C GLU A 303 9.39 -10.22 0.00
N LEU A 304 8.29 -10.87 -0.41
CA LEU A 304 8.26 -12.28 -0.75
C LEU A 304 9.21 -12.60 -1.91
N GLN A 305 9.22 -11.78 -2.95
CA GLN A 305 10.14 -11.93 -4.08
C GLN A 305 11.59 -11.76 -3.65
N LEU A 306 11.91 -10.71 -2.88
CA LEU A 306 13.26 -10.47 -2.37
C LEU A 306 13.76 -11.64 -1.50
N ASN A 307 12.91 -12.17 -0.63
CA ASN A 307 13.24 -13.32 0.20
C ASN A 307 13.57 -14.55 -0.65
N ARG A 308 12.82 -14.84 -1.72
CA ARG A 308 13.12 -15.91 -2.66
C ARG A 308 14.43 -15.69 -3.42
N GLU A 309 14.70 -14.48 -3.88
CA GLU A 309 15.99 -14.14 -4.53
C GLU A 309 17.14 -14.34 -3.55
N MET A 310 16.99 -13.92 -2.29
CA MET A 310 17.99 -14.17 -1.25
C MET A 310 18.16 -15.66 -0.94
N GLU A 311 17.08 -16.43 -0.89
CA GLU A 311 17.15 -17.89 -0.72
C GLU A 311 17.80 -18.58 -1.93
N GLN A 312 17.60 -18.08 -3.14
CA GLN A 312 18.28 -18.59 -4.35
C GLN A 312 19.75 -18.20 -4.41
N GLU A 313 20.09 -16.95 -4.03
CA GLU A 313 21.51 -16.49 -3.98
C GLU A 313 22.27 -17.09 -2.81
N HIS A 314 21.63 -17.29 -1.66
CA HIS A 314 22.21 -17.90 -0.46
C HIS A 314 21.92 -19.40 -0.38
N GLY A 315 21.38 -19.96 -1.47
CA GLY A 315 20.86 -21.31 -1.58
C GLY A 315 21.66 -22.32 -0.77
N LYS A 316 21.00 -22.88 0.25
CA LYS A 316 21.49 -23.98 1.08
C LYS A 316 22.56 -23.53 2.07
N GLU A 317 22.13 -22.86 3.13
CA GLU A 317 22.99 -22.62 4.29
C GLU A 317 22.69 -23.69 5.38
N SER A 318 23.71 -24.41 5.78
CA SER A 318 23.67 -25.39 6.87
C SER A 318 24.63 -24.96 7.96
N ILE A 319 24.33 -25.26 9.21
CA ILE A 319 25.23 -24.99 10.33
C ILE A 319 25.80 -26.29 10.82
N LEU A 320 27.14 -26.39 10.78
CA LEU A 320 27.88 -27.54 11.28
C LEU A 320 28.54 -27.20 12.62
N LEU A 321 28.31 -28.03 13.62
CA LEU A 321 29.01 -27.94 14.89
C LEU A 321 30.24 -28.87 14.85
N VAL A 322 31.42 -28.27 14.83
CA VAL A 322 32.70 -28.97 14.81
C VAL A 322 33.34 -28.88 16.19
N HIS A 323 33.77 -29.99 16.73
CA HIS A 323 34.50 -30.02 18.01
C HIS A 323 35.88 -30.65 17.84
N ASN A 324 36.82 -30.32 18.74
CA ASN A 324 38.11 -30.99 18.86
C ASN A 324 37.96 -32.37 19.56
N GLU A 325 39.01 -33.17 19.52
CA GLU A 325 38.97 -34.56 20.03
C GLU A 325 38.61 -34.66 21.52
N ASP A 326 38.96 -33.69 22.33
CA ASP A 326 38.68 -33.65 23.78
C ASP A 326 37.42 -32.90 24.15
N PHE A 327 36.61 -32.45 23.17
CA PHE A 327 35.37 -31.68 23.35
C PHE A 327 35.54 -30.38 24.14
N SER A 328 36.76 -29.84 24.23
CA SER A 328 37.03 -28.58 24.93
C SER A 328 36.71 -27.34 24.07
N GLU A 329 36.74 -27.50 22.75
CA GLU A 329 36.41 -26.43 21.81
C GLU A 329 35.34 -26.88 20.80
N TYR A 330 34.38 -26.00 20.54
CA TYR A 330 33.34 -26.13 19.53
C TYR A 330 33.37 -24.93 18.59
N ASN A 331 33.29 -25.18 17.30
CA ASN A 331 33.12 -24.15 16.30
C ASN A 331 31.79 -24.34 15.60
N LEU A 332 30.99 -23.26 15.52
CA LEU A 332 29.85 -23.20 14.62
C LEU A 332 30.37 -22.74 13.26
N VAL A 333 30.29 -23.62 12.27
CA VAL A 333 30.70 -23.36 10.91
C VAL A 333 29.45 -23.24 10.06
N SER A 334 29.22 -22.05 9.48
CA SER A 334 28.21 -21.84 8.46
C SER A 334 28.71 -22.39 7.14
N VAL A 335 27.94 -23.29 6.52
CA VAL A 335 28.24 -23.94 5.24
C VAL A 335 27.24 -23.49 4.21
N ARG A 336 27.69 -22.76 3.20
CA ARG A 336 26.87 -22.25 2.11
C ARG A 336 27.09 -23.05 0.83
N GLY A 337 26.05 -23.27 0.04
CA GLY A 337 26.10 -24.00 -1.21
C GLY A 337 25.73 -25.48 -1.10
N MET A 338 25.37 -25.95 0.11
CA MET A 338 24.88 -27.32 0.34
C MET A 338 23.69 -27.31 1.26
N ASP A 339 22.63 -28.04 0.92
CA ASP A 339 21.54 -28.33 1.86
C ASP A 339 21.97 -29.40 2.88
N SER A 340 21.12 -29.60 3.91
CA SER A 340 21.42 -30.52 4.99
C SER A 340 21.63 -31.96 4.50
N ALA A 341 20.95 -32.42 3.45
CA ALA A 341 21.09 -33.75 2.90
C ALA A 341 22.39 -33.91 2.13
N GLU A 342 22.76 -32.91 1.33
CA GLU A 342 24.03 -32.84 0.62
C GLU A 342 25.21 -32.77 1.59
N LEU A 343 25.10 -31.97 2.65
CA LEU A 343 26.09 -31.84 3.70
C LEU A 343 26.28 -33.17 4.44
N ILE A 344 25.22 -33.85 4.85
CA ILE A 344 25.29 -35.18 5.50
C ILE A 344 25.93 -36.19 4.56
N SER A 345 25.57 -36.18 3.28
CA SER A 345 26.16 -37.07 2.27
C SER A 345 27.66 -36.82 2.11
N ALA A 346 28.07 -35.55 2.02
CA ALA A 346 29.48 -35.17 1.94
C ALA A 346 30.28 -35.64 3.18
N LEU A 347 29.75 -35.36 4.38
CA LEU A 347 30.37 -35.71 5.64
C LEU A 347 30.51 -37.25 5.80
N SER A 348 29.54 -38.04 5.32
CA SER A 348 29.54 -39.49 5.40
C SER A 348 30.62 -40.15 4.54
N THR A 349 31.15 -39.43 3.54
CA THR A 349 32.19 -39.93 2.64
C THR A 349 33.60 -39.42 2.98
N MET A 350 33.76 -38.67 4.08
CA MET A 350 35.06 -38.14 4.53
C MET A 350 35.98 -39.25 5.05
N ASN A 351 37.27 -39.16 4.70
CA ASN A 351 38.31 -39.94 5.29
C ASN A 351 38.92 -39.25 6.53
N GLU A 352 39.86 -39.89 7.23
CA GLU A 352 40.48 -39.34 8.44
C GLU A 352 41.35 -38.08 8.16
N GLU A 353 41.92 -37.98 6.94
CA GLU A 353 42.67 -36.80 6.53
C GLU A 353 41.74 -35.60 6.28
N ASP A 354 40.58 -35.83 5.65
CA ASP A 354 39.57 -34.80 5.40
C ASP A 354 38.97 -34.28 6.71
N LYS A 355 38.81 -35.12 7.74
CA LYS A 355 38.30 -34.72 9.06
C LYS A 355 39.20 -33.73 9.76
N SER A 356 40.52 -33.75 9.49
CA SER A 356 41.47 -32.79 10.04
C SER A 356 41.26 -31.36 9.51
N ASN A 357 40.63 -31.21 8.31
CA ASN A 357 40.36 -29.92 7.71
C ASN A 357 39.01 -29.91 6.96
N ILE A 358 37.93 -29.98 7.73
CA ILE A 358 36.55 -30.04 7.24
C ILE A 358 36.23 -28.88 6.28
N SER A 359 36.71 -27.67 6.57
CA SER A 359 36.46 -26.50 5.73
C SER A 359 37.02 -26.69 4.32
N SER A 360 38.31 -27.08 4.21
CA SER A 360 38.93 -27.31 2.90
C SER A 360 38.27 -28.47 2.15
N TYR A 361 37.82 -29.48 2.86
CA TYR A 361 37.10 -30.60 2.24
C TYR A 361 35.78 -30.14 1.64
N LEU A 362 34.96 -29.41 2.40
CA LEU A 362 33.67 -28.89 1.94
C LEU A 362 33.81 -27.86 0.81
N GLU A 363 34.85 -27.04 0.85
CA GLU A 363 35.19 -26.13 -0.25
C GLU A 363 35.57 -26.89 -1.54
N SER A 364 36.26 -28.01 -1.42
CA SER A 364 36.57 -28.89 -2.57
C SER A 364 35.31 -29.51 -3.21
N LYS A 365 34.21 -29.56 -2.46
CA LYS A 365 32.89 -30.02 -2.92
C LYS A 365 31.97 -28.89 -3.38
N GLY A 366 32.49 -27.65 -3.43
CA GLY A 366 31.76 -26.49 -3.94
C GLY A 366 30.99 -25.70 -2.86
N ALA A 367 31.18 -25.99 -1.57
CA ALA A 367 30.63 -25.23 -0.48
C ALA A 367 31.55 -24.06 -0.06
N TRP A 368 30.98 -23.06 0.59
CA TRP A 368 31.72 -21.98 1.25
C TRP A 368 31.56 -22.13 2.75
N THR A 369 32.64 -22.07 3.50
CA THR A 369 32.61 -22.24 4.95
C THR A 369 33.07 -20.98 5.66
N THR A 370 32.35 -20.60 6.74
CA THR A 370 32.70 -19.48 7.60
C THR A 370 32.54 -19.90 9.06
N VAL A 371 33.59 -19.75 9.87
CA VAL A 371 33.48 -19.97 11.33
C VAL A 371 32.75 -18.81 11.95
N SER A 372 31.47 -19.02 12.34
CA SER A 372 30.61 -18.02 12.90
C SER A 372 30.87 -17.78 14.40
N TYR A 373 31.18 -18.84 15.17
CA TYR A 373 31.43 -18.77 16.60
C TYR A 373 32.41 -19.83 17.04
N ARG A 374 33.29 -19.46 18.01
CA ARG A 374 34.11 -20.40 18.76
C ARG A 374 33.64 -20.42 20.22
N ILE A 375 33.36 -21.61 20.74
CA ILE A 375 32.96 -21.84 22.12
C ILE A 375 34.04 -22.67 22.80
N THR A 376 34.66 -22.13 23.83
CA THR A 376 35.63 -22.85 24.65
C THR A 376 34.97 -23.29 25.93
N CYS A 377 34.88 -24.57 26.18
CA CYS A 377 34.31 -25.14 27.42
C CYS A 377 35.40 -25.25 28.48
N ASN A 378 35.55 -24.25 29.32
CA ASN A 378 36.26 -24.41 30.57
C ASN A 378 35.39 -25.22 31.53
N ASN A 379 35.93 -26.20 32.21
CA ASN A 379 35.29 -27.18 33.10
C ASN A 379 34.58 -26.55 34.34
N ALA A 380 33.95 -25.39 34.21
CA ALA A 380 33.13 -24.77 35.24
C ALA A 380 32.08 -23.86 34.58
N ASN A 381 30.82 -24.31 34.67
CA ASN A 381 29.59 -23.56 34.41
C ASN A 381 29.19 -23.29 32.93
N TYR A 382 28.18 -24.01 32.48
CA TYR A 382 27.36 -23.68 31.32
C TYR A 382 26.77 -22.27 31.51
N ARG A 383 27.27 -21.29 30.78
CA ARG A 383 26.61 -20.01 30.55
C ARG A 383 26.27 -19.90 29.07
N THR A 384 25.01 -20.02 28.77
CA THR A 384 24.43 -19.62 27.47
C THR A 384 24.59 -18.12 27.30
N LEU A 385 25.47 -17.68 26.41
CA LEU A 385 25.53 -16.31 25.94
C LEU A 385 24.51 -16.14 24.84
N ARG A 386 23.43 -15.40 25.11
CA ARG A 386 22.57 -14.82 24.07
C ARG A 386 23.29 -13.59 23.50
N ASN A 387 23.33 -13.51 22.18
CA ASN A 387 23.85 -12.35 21.45
C ASN A 387 22.98 -11.11 21.69
N PRO A 388 23.58 -9.89 21.63
CA PRO A 388 22.83 -8.63 21.65
C PRO A 388 22.08 -8.38 20.33
#